data_00400b6cbcd571f9292ff5d9817acbc5
#
_entry.id   00400b6cbcd571f9292ff5d9817acbc5
#
_cell.length_a   1.000
_cell.length_b   1.000
_cell.length_c   1.000
_cell.angle_alpha   90.00
_cell.angle_beta   90.00
_cell.angle_gamma   90.00
#
_symmetry.space_group_name_H-M   'P 1'
#
loop_
_entity.id
_entity.type
_entity.pdbx_description
1 polymer ?
#
loop_
_entity_poly.entity_id
_entity_poly.type
_entity_poly.pdbx_seq_one_letter_code
_entity_poly.pdbx_strand_id
1 'polypeptide(L)'
;MSLQRRTTMLASLMMVLGLSASALAQDRLGSIPKDQLTEQQAKALAEFVAARGQPTGPWIVLLRSPEVMTRARGLSDYLRYQSILPGWLREFVILMTARQWSQGYEWNAHYKLALDEGLSADVARAIAEGHRPESMVEEEAILYDFCMELQRNKSVSDATYARALDRFGEQGIVETVSLMGYYTMISMVLNTARTPLPAGAKPALAPFPH
;
A
#
# COMPACT_ATOMS: atom_id res chain seq x y z
N MET A 1 -23.25 -50.96 -63.81
CA MET A 1 -23.51 -51.17 -62.38
C MET A 1 -22.30 -50.65 -61.60
N SER A 2 -22.41 -49.43 -61.06
CA SER A 2 -21.31 -48.76 -60.30
C SER A 2 -21.78 -48.52 -58.88
N LEU A 3 -21.13 -49.16 -57.94
CA LEU A 3 -21.34 -48.92 -56.48
C LEU A 3 -20.59 -47.70 -56.04
N GLN A 4 -21.32 -46.64 -55.69
CA GLN A 4 -20.76 -45.49 -55.00
C GLN A 4 -20.56 -45.79 -53.50
N ARG A 5 -19.30 -45.83 -53.07
CA ARG A 5 -18.94 -45.85 -51.67
C ARG A 5 -19.02 -44.42 -51.09
N ARG A 6 -19.93 -44.18 -50.19
CA ARG A 6 -20.00 -42.98 -49.36
C ARG A 6 -19.03 -43.10 -48.19
N THR A 7 -17.97 -42.32 -48.22
CA THR A 7 -17.03 -42.14 -47.10
C THR A 7 -17.56 -41.08 -46.16
N THR A 8 -17.97 -41.50 -44.98
CA THR A 8 -18.39 -40.60 -43.90
C THR A 8 -17.16 -40.13 -43.17
N MET A 9 -16.82 -38.84 -43.29
CA MET A 9 -15.78 -38.18 -42.51
C MET A 9 -16.36 -37.80 -41.16
N LEU A 10 -15.92 -38.46 -40.08
CA LEU A 10 -16.14 -38.04 -38.69
C LEU A 10 -15.13 -36.94 -38.35
N ALA A 11 -15.60 -35.70 -38.26
CA ALA A 11 -14.84 -34.59 -37.72
C ALA A 11 -14.87 -34.65 -36.19
N SER A 12 -13.78 -35.08 -35.57
CA SER A 12 -13.58 -35.02 -34.11
C SER A 12 -13.31 -33.56 -33.71
N LEU A 13 -14.30 -32.92 -33.16
CA LEU A 13 -14.19 -31.62 -32.53
C LEU A 13 -13.51 -31.77 -31.15
N MET A 14 -12.21 -31.61 -31.07
CA MET A 14 -11.50 -31.45 -29.79
C MET A 14 -11.84 -30.10 -29.18
N MET A 15 -12.73 -30.13 -28.17
CA MET A 15 -13.02 -28.98 -27.30
C MET A 15 -11.89 -28.85 -26.33
N VAL A 16 -10.94 -27.96 -26.61
CA VAL A 16 -9.90 -27.53 -25.67
C VAL A 16 -10.56 -26.68 -24.60
N LEU A 17 -10.91 -27.28 -23.47
CA LEU A 17 -11.26 -26.57 -22.25
C LEU A 17 -10.00 -25.86 -21.75
N GLY A 18 -9.86 -24.57 -22.11
CA GLY A 18 -8.90 -23.67 -21.52
C GLY A 18 -9.25 -23.44 -20.05
N LEU A 19 -8.66 -24.21 -19.14
CA LEU A 19 -8.63 -23.86 -17.73
C LEU A 19 -7.79 -22.58 -17.61
N SER A 20 -8.47 -21.44 -17.61
CA SER A 20 -7.88 -20.19 -17.09
C SER A 20 -7.72 -20.37 -15.58
N ALA A 21 -6.64 -21.02 -15.16
CA ALA A 21 -6.17 -20.92 -13.80
C ALA A 21 -5.84 -19.43 -13.59
N SER A 22 -6.70 -18.71 -12.87
CA SER A 22 -6.33 -17.43 -12.28
C SER A 22 -5.11 -17.74 -11.43
N ALA A 23 -3.92 -17.47 -11.96
CA ALA A 23 -2.68 -17.56 -11.21
C ALA A 23 -2.82 -16.54 -10.08
N LEU A 24 -3.20 -17.01 -8.90
CA LEU A 24 -3.10 -16.22 -7.67
C LEU A 24 -1.68 -15.67 -7.68
N ALA A 25 -1.55 -14.36 -7.63
CA ALA A 25 -0.25 -13.72 -7.69
C ALA A 25 0.62 -14.28 -6.57
N GLN A 26 1.65 -15.05 -6.94
CA GLN A 26 2.50 -15.75 -5.99
C GLN A 26 3.20 -14.75 -5.09
N ASP A 27 3.05 -14.90 -3.76
CA ASP A 27 3.88 -14.18 -2.80
C ASP A 27 5.34 -14.54 -3.03
N ARG A 28 6.13 -13.54 -3.46
CA ARG A 28 7.54 -13.75 -3.84
C ARG A 28 8.48 -13.77 -2.65
N LEU A 29 8.08 -13.12 -1.56
CA LEU A 29 8.92 -12.88 -0.39
C LEU A 29 8.13 -13.16 0.91
N GLY A 30 7.45 -14.31 0.98
CA GLY A 30 6.74 -14.76 2.16
C GLY A 30 7.64 -14.97 3.39
N SER A 31 7.12 -15.52 4.46
CA SER A 31 7.88 -15.74 5.69
C SER A 31 9.10 -16.62 5.48
N ILE A 32 10.24 -16.24 6.08
CA ILE A 32 11.43 -17.06 6.12
C ILE A 32 11.23 -18.14 7.21
N PRO A 33 11.42 -19.44 6.91
CA PRO A 33 11.40 -20.47 7.94
C PRO A 33 12.42 -20.19 9.05
N LYS A 34 12.06 -20.49 10.30
CA LYS A 34 12.90 -20.13 11.45
C LYS A 34 14.30 -20.76 11.39
N ASP A 35 14.40 -21.97 10.85
CA ASP A 35 15.63 -22.72 10.66
C ASP A 35 16.51 -22.22 9.51
N GLN A 36 15.98 -21.27 8.70
CA GLN A 36 16.69 -20.64 7.58
C GLN A 36 17.10 -19.19 7.87
N LEU A 37 16.78 -18.69 9.06
CA LEU A 37 17.17 -17.33 9.45
C LEU A 37 18.70 -17.27 9.67
N THR A 38 19.32 -16.23 9.11
CA THR A 38 20.68 -15.88 9.51
C THR A 38 20.68 -15.36 10.96
N GLU A 39 21.85 -15.33 11.61
CA GLU A 39 22.00 -14.78 12.96
C GLU A 39 21.48 -13.33 13.06
N GLN A 40 21.80 -12.51 12.05
CA GLN A 40 21.35 -11.11 12.00
C GLN A 40 19.82 -10.99 11.84
N GLN A 41 19.22 -11.86 11.01
CA GLN A 41 17.75 -11.90 10.86
C GLN A 41 17.06 -12.38 12.12
N ALA A 42 17.61 -13.40 12.79
CA ALA A 42 17.06 -13.91 14.04
C ALA A 42 17.11 -12.84 15.14
N LYS A 43 18.22 -12.10 15.25
CA LYS A 43 18.36 -10.98 16.19
C LYS A 43 17.34 -9.87 15.90
N ALA A 44 17.27 -9.38 14.66
CA ALA A 44 16.34 -8.32 14.27
C ALA A 44 14.88 -8.74 14.48
N LEU A 45 14.53 -10.00 14.18
CA LEU A 45 13.21 -10.55 14.44
C LEU A 45 12.89 -10.55 15.94
N ALA A 46 13.81 -10.99 16.78
CA ALA A 46 13.61 -11.01 18.23
C ALA A 46 13.38 -9.59 18.80
N GLU A 47 14.18 -8.61 18.36
CA GLU A 47 14.02 -7.20 18.72
C GLU A 47 12.70 -6.62 18.23
N PHE A 48 12.26 -6.98 17.03
CA PHE A 48 10.98 -6.55 16.49
C PHE A 48 9.81 -7.14 17.29
N VAL A 49 9.87 -8.45 17.56
CA VAL A 49 8.82 -9.15 18.32
C VAL A 49 8.67 -8.60 19.73
N ALA A 50 9.78 -8.28 20.39
CA ALA A 50 9.75 -7.67 21.72
C ALA A 50 9.07 -6.28 21.72
N ALA A 51 9.21 -5.52 20.63
CA ALA A 51 8.67 -4.16 20.53
C ALA A 51 7.23 -4.09 19.99
N ARG A 52 6.86 -4.98 19.04
CA ARG A 52 5.60 -4.87 18.28
C ARG A 52 4.82 -6.17 18.10
N GLY A 53 5.30 -7.29 18.64
CA GLY A 53 4.73 -8.61 18.40
C GLY A 53 5.14 -9.22 17.06
N GLN A 54 4.41 -10.22 16.58
CA GLN A 54 4.77 -10.92 15.35
C GLN A 54 4.74 -10.02 14.11
N PRO A 55 5.75 -10.11 13.21
CA PRO A 55 5.77 -9.31 12.00
C PRO A 55 4.65 -9.73 11.04
N THR A 56 4.02 -8.75 10.43
CA THR A 56 3.02 -8.92 9.38
C THR A 56 3.32 -7.99 8.20
N GLY A 57 2.76 -8.26 7.03
CA GLY A 57 2.89 -7.41 5.87
C GLY A 57 4.33 -7.03 5.51
N PRO A 58 4.64 -5.73 5.45
CA PRO A 58 5.97 -5.28 5.01
C PRO A 58 7.11 -5.78 5.89
N TRP A 59 6.85 -6.03 7.18
CA TRP A 59 7.87 -6.47 8.12
C TRP A 59 8.39 -7.89 7.83
N ILE A 60 7.53 -8.77 7.28
CA ILE A 60 7.94 -10.09 6.78
C ILE A 60 8.95 -9.93 5.64
N VAL A 61 8.70 -9.01 4.73
CA VAL A 61 9.55 -8.75 3.57
C VAL A 61 10.86 -8.10 3.99
N LEU A 62 10.77 -7.05 4.84
CA LEU A 62 11.91 -6.26 5.30
C LEU A 62 12.90 -7.07 6.15
N LEU A 63 12.47 -8.17 6.78
CA LEU A 63 13.36 -9.05 7.55
C LEU A 63 14.53 -9.60 6.71
N ARG A 64 14.42 -9.59 5.38
CA ARG A 64 15.52 -9.98 4.48
C ARG A 64 16.70 -9.01 4.50
N SER A 65 16.46 -7.78 4.94
CA SER A 65 17.48 -6.78 5.22
C SER A 65 17.30 -6.26 6.65
N PRO A 66 17.89 -6.91 7.65
CA PRO A 66 17.69 -6.62 9.07
C PRO A 66 17.93 -5.15 9.43
N GLU A 67 18.95 -4.55 8.84
CA GLU A 67 19.30 -3.14 9.06
C GLU A 67 18.21 -2.20 8.50
N VAL A 68 17.71 -2.47 7.29
CA VAL A 68 16.58 -1.70 6.72
C VAL A 68 15.33 -1.85 7.60
N MET A 69 15.02 -3.07 8.05
CA MET A 69 13.89 -3.33 8.94
C MET A 69 13.97 -2.51 10.23
N THR A 70 15.14 -2.52 10.87
CA THR A 70 15.35 -1.81 12.15
C THR A 70 15.22 -0.29 11.97
N ARG A 71 15.84 0.28 10.94
CA ARG A 71 15.74 1.73 10.67
C ARG A 71 14.35 2.15 10.20
N ALA A 72 13.72 1.36 9.35
CA ALA A 72 12.35 1.59 8.92
C ALA A 72 11.38 1.56 10.10
N ARG A 73 11.58 0.64 11.06
CA ARG A 73 10.79 0.60 12.30
C ARG A 73 10.94 1.90 13.10
N GLY A 74 12.17 2.34 13.35
CA GLY A 74 12.41 3.58 14.09
C GLY A 74 11.75 4.80 13.45
N LEU A 75 11.85 4.93 12.12
CA LEU A 75 11.18 6.00 11.40
C LEU A 75 9.65 5.88 11.48
N SER A 76 9.11 4.68 11.33
CA SER A 76 7.68 4.40 11.50
C SER A 76 7.17 4.77 12.90
N ASP A 77 7.92 4.41 13.94
CA ASP A 77 7.54 4.71 15.32
C ASP A 77 7.44 6.22 15.55
N TYR A 78 8.41 6.98 15.04
CA TYR A 78 8.38 8.43 15.12
C TYR A 78 7.20 9.03 14.33
N LEU A 79 7.11 8.72 13.04
CA LEU A 79 6.10 9.34 12.15
C LEU A 79 4.66 9.01 12.58
N ARG A 80 4.41 7.82 13.12
CA ARG A 80 3.06 7.41 13.52
C ARG A 80 2.66 7.86 14.91
N TYR A 81 3.59 7.99 15.84
CA TYR A 81 3.26 8.16 17.25
C TYR A 81 3.83 9.42 17.89
N GLN A 82 4.79 10.09 17.24
CA GLN A 82 5.50 11.24 17.80
C GLN A 82 5.50 12.46 16.86
N SER A 83 4.97 12.32 15.64
CA SER A 83 4.81 13.43 14.70
C SER A 83 3.90 14.52 15.28
N ILE A 84 4.16 15.76 14.91
CA ILE A 84 3.30 16.90 15.27
C ILE A 84 1.95 16.90 14.52
N LEU A 85 1.84 16.12 13.44
CA LEU A 85 0.58 16.00 12.72
C LEU A 85 -0.44 15.22 13.57
N PRO A 86 -1.70 15.67 13.67
CA PRO A 86 -2.77 14.90 14.30
C PRO A 86 -2.95 13.52 13.68
N GLY A 87 -3.43 12.54 14.46
CA GLY A 87 -3.60 11.15 14.02
C GLY A 87 -4.38 11.00 12.71
N TRP A 88 -5.53 11.65 12.63
CA TRP A 88 -6.37 11.60 11.45
C TRP A 88 -5.71 12.18 10.18
N LEU A 89 -4.86 13.22 10.30
CA LEU A 89 -4.10 13.76 9.18
C LEU A 89 -2.94 12.83 8.76
N ARG A 90 -2.29 12.18 9.72
CA ARG A 90 -1.28 11.16 9.39
C ARG A 90 -1.90 10.02 8.59
N GLU A 91 -3.01 9.48 9.06
CA GLU A 91 -3.72 8.40 8.36
C GLU A 91 -4.26 8.86 6.99
N PHE A 92 -4.74 10.10 6.87
CA PHE A 92 -5.13 10.70 5.60
C PHE A 92 -3.98 10.67 4.56
N VAL A 93 -2.78 11.13 4.94
CA VAL A 93 -1.59 11.12 4.07
C VAL A 93 -1.18 9.69 3.71
N ILE A 94 -1.29 8.75 4.66
CA ILE A 94 -1.01 7.32 4.43
C ILE A 94 -1.98 6.75 3.39
N LEU A 95 -3.29 6.98 3.54
CA LEU A 95 -4.29 6.51 2.59
C LEU A 95 -4.10 7.10 1.20
N MET A 96 -3.79 8.39 1.09
CA MET A 96 -3.46 9.02 -0.20
C MET A 96 -2.26 8.35 -0.86
N THR A 97 -1.22 8.05 -0.09
CA THR A 97 -0.02 7.38 -0.59
C THR A 97 -0.31 5.94 -0.99
N ALA A 98 -1.04 5.19 -0.17
CA ALA A 98 -1.46 3.82 -0.49
C ALA A 98 -2.31 3.79 -1.77
N ARG A 99 -3.22 4.75 -1.95
CA ARG A 99 -4.00 4.88 -3.18
C ARG A 99 -3.14 5.16 -4.40
N GLN A 100 -2.18 6.09 -4.29
CA GLN A 100 -1.26 6.42 -5.39
C GLN A 100 -0.47 5.19 -5.89
N TRP A 101 -0.14 4.27 -5.01
CA TRP A 101 0.54 3.00 -5.33
C TRP A 101 -0.42 1.84 -5.60
N SER A 102 -1.75 2.06 -5.55
CA SER A 102 -2.78 1.01 -5.57
C SER A 102 -2.45 -0.14 -4.60
N GLN A 103 -1.88 0.23 -3.43
CA GLN A 103 -1.41 -0.74 -2.44
C GLN A 103 -2.53 -1.14 -1.47
N GLY A 104 -3.18 -2.26 -1.78
CA GLY A 104 -4.34 -2.74 -1.03
C GLY A 104 -4.04 -3.17 0.40
N TYR A 105 -2.83 -3.68 0.68
CA TYR A 105 -2.44 -4.08 2.04
C TYR A 105 -2.35 -2.87 2.98
N GLU A 106 -1.64 -1.81 2.57
CA GLU A 106 -1.53 -0.58 3.36
C GLU A 106 -2.88 0.12 3.51
N TRP A 107 -3.66 0.16 2.43
CA TRP A 107 -5.03 0.67 2.51
C TRP A 107 -5.85 -0.08 3.56
N ASN A 108 -5.86 -1.39 3.52
CA ASN A 108 -6.62 -2.23 4.45
C ASN A 108 -6.14 -2.06 5.90
N ALA A 109 -4.84 -1.94 6.11
CA ALA A 109 -4.25 -1.76 7.43
C ALA A 109 -4.58 -0.39 8.05
N HIS A 110 -4.69 0.66 7.22
CA HIS A 110 -4.82 2.04 7.67
C HIS A 110 -6.24 2.61 7.57
N TYR A 111 -7.12 2.02 6.76
CA TYR A 111 -8.48 2.53 6.58
C TYR A 111 -9.28 2.62 7.87
N LYS A 112 -9.29 1.53 8.65
CA LYS A 112 -10.01 1.54 9.94
C LYS A 112 -9.37 2.51 10.93
N LEU A 113 -8.05 2.58 10.98
CA LEU A 113 -7.33 3.51 11.85
C LEU A 113 -7.66 4.95 11.51
N ALA A 114 -7.75 5.29 10.21
CA ALA A 114 -8.14 6.61 9.77
C ALA A 114 -9.53 7.01 10.28
N LEU A 115 -10.51 6.12 10.18
CA LEU A 115 -11.86 6.37 10.69
C LEU A 115 -11.88 6.47 12.23
N ASP A 116 -11.16 5.62 12.92
CA ASP A 116 -11.07 5.63 14.40
C ASP A 116 -10.40 6.93 14.91
N GLU A 117 -9.46 7.50 14.14
CA GLU A 117 -8.80 8.78 14.42
C GLU A 117 -9.64 10.00 13.99
N GLY A 118 -10.78 9.81 13.36
CA GLY A 118 -11.74 10.86 13.02
C GLY A 118 -11.80 11.29 11.55
N LEU A 119 -11.08 10.62 10.64
CA LEU A 119 -11.24 10.89 9.20
C LEU A 119 -12.65 10.52 8.73
N SER A 120 -13.29 11.39 7.95
CA SER A 120 -14.62 11.13 7.38
C SER A 120 -14.58 9.93 6.42
N ALA A 121 -15.57 9.04 6.54
CA ALA A 121 -15.73 7.92 5.62
C ALA A 121 -15.95 8.37 4.17
N ASP A 122 -16.59 9.53 3.95
CA ASP A 122 -16.82 10.10 2.62
C ASP A 122 -15.50 10.59 2.01
N VAL A 123 -14.63 11.21 2.81
CA VAL A 123 -13.28 11.61 2.40
C VAL A 123 -12.46 10.36 2.02
N ALA A 124 -12.44 9.35 2.88
CA ALA A 124 -11.72 8.12 2.61
C ALA A 124 -12.23 7.40 1.36
N ARG A 125 -13.56 7.37 1.13
CA ARG A 125 -14.16 6.79 -0.08
C ARG A 125 -13.71 7.53 -1.34
N ALA A 126 -13.77 8.85 -1.36
CA ALA A 126 -13.33 9.65 -2.50
C ALA A 126 -11.85 9.41 -2.84
N ILE A 127 -10.99 9.29 -1.82
CA ILE A 127 -9.58 8.90 -2.02
C ILE A 127 -9.49 7.50 -2.64
N ALA A 128 -10.25 6.51 -2.14
CA ALA A 128 -10.26 5.15 -2.70
C ALA A 128 -10.66 5.13 -4.17
N GLU A 129 -11.60 5.99 -4.57
CA GLU A 129 -12.08 6.15 -5.94
C GLU A 129 -11.12 6.96 -6.83
N GLY A 130 -10.11 7.60 -6.23
CA GLY A 130 -9.05 8.33 -6.95
C GLY A 130 -9.41 9.75 -7.35
N HIS A 131 -10.42 10.34 -6.74
CA HIS A 131 -10.79 11.74 -6.99
C HIS A 131 -10.66 12.60 -5.72
N ARG A 132 -10.69 13.94 -5.93
CA ARG A 132 -10.63 14.91 -4.85
C ARG A 132 -11.88 14.81 -3.98
N PRO A 133 -11.76 14.64 -2.65
CA PRO A 133 -12.93 14.71 -1.77
C PRO A 133 -13.52 16.11 -1.74
N GLU A 134 -14.86 16.21 -1.71
CA GLU A 134 -15.59 17.50 -1.66
C GLU A 134 -15.74 18.03 -0.23
N SER A 135 -15.84 17.11 0.75
CA SER A 135 -16.17 17.43 2.16
C SER A 135 -14.95 17.54 3.08
N MET A 136 -13.77 17.86 2.53
CA MET A 136 -12.55 18.04 3.32
C MET A 136 -12.63 19.27 4.22
N VAL A 137 -12.15 19.14 5.45
CA VAL A 137 -11.82 20.31 6.27
C VAL A 137 -10.57 21.01 5.72
N GLU A 138 -10.29 22.22 6.19
CA GLU A 138 -9.22 23.05 5.63
C GLU A 138 -7.85 22.36 5.65
N GLU A 139 -7.50 21.74 6.75
CA GLU A 139 -6.24 21.02 6.91
C GLU A 139 -6.09 19.85 5.93
N GLU A 140 -7.17 19.09 5.71
CA GLU A 140 -7.18 18.02 4.72
C GLU A 140 -7.01 18.58 3.32
N ALA A 141 -7.68 19.68 2.99
CA ALA A 141 -7.58 20.30 1.68
C ALA A 141 -6.16 20.83 1.39
N ILE A 142 -5.51 21.42 2.39
CA ILE A 142 -4.11 21.87 2.28
C ILE A 142 -3.17 20.69 2.05
N LEU A 143 -3.29 19.62 2.86
CA LEU A 143 -2.44 18.44 2.69
C LEU A 143 -2.77 17.67 1.41
N TYR A 144 -4.04 17.61 0.99
CA TYR A 144 -4.41 17.01 -0.29
C TYR A 144 -3.68 17.68 -1.44
N ASP A 145 -3.77 19.02 -1.53
CA ASP A 145 -3.13 19.78 -2.60
C ASP A 145 -1.61 19.60 -2.57
N PHE A 146 -1.00 19.71 -1.38
CA PHE A 146 0.44 19.50 -1.20
C PHE A 146 0.90 18.11 -1.63
N CYS A 147 0.25 17.08 -1.13
CA CYS A 147 0.61 15.70 -1.43
C CYS A 147 0.39 15.36 -2.92
N MET A 148 -0.72 15.82 -3.51
CA MET A 148 -1.03 15.55 -4.91
C MET A 148 -0.10 16.29 -5.85
N GLU A 149 0.26 17.55 -5.59
CA GLU A 149 1.28 18.26 -6.36
C GLU A 149 2.62 17.55 -6.29
N LEU A 150 3.09 17.22 -5.08
CA LEU A 150 4.37 16.54 -4.91
C LEU A 150 4.41 15.19 -5.63
N GLN A 151 3.33 14.40 -5.55
CA GLN A 151 3.26 13.09 -6.22
C GLN A 151 3.21 13.20 -7.75
N ARG A 152 2.46 14.16 -8.29
CA ARG A 152 2.28 14.32 -9.73
C ARG A 152 3.44 15.04 -10.39
N ASN A 153 3.82 16.18 -9.82
CA ASN A 153 4.77 17.11 -10.43
C ASN A 153 6.21 16.91 -9.94
N LYS A 154 6.42 16.08 -8.90
CA LYS A 154 7.70 15.90 -8.20
C LYS A 154 8.23 17.20 -7.57
N SER A 155 7.35 18.15 -7.40
CA SER A 155 7.59 19.48 -6.84
C SER A 155 6.28 20.04 -6.29
N VAL A 156 6.39 21.08 -5.46
CA VAL A 156 5.25 21.81 -4.90
C VAL A 156 5.38 23.27 -5.31
N SER A 157 4.27 23.88 -5.75
CA SER A 157 4.25 25.31 -6.10
C SER A 157 4.42 26.20 -4.87
N ASP A 158 4.94 27.44 -5.04
CA ASP A 158 5.12 28.38 -3.95
C ASP A 158 3.79 28.67 -3.22
N ALA A 159 2.68 28.75 -3.95
CA ALA A 159 1.36 29.01 -3.36
C ALA A 159 0.91 27.86 -2.45
N THR A 160 1.05 26.61 -2.90
CA THR A 160 0.71 25.42 -2.11
C THR A 160 1.66 25.27 -0.93
N TYR A 161 2.96 25.51 -1.15
CA TYR A 161 3.96 25.49 -0.08
C TYR A 161 3.64 26.53 1.01
N ALA A 162 3.34 27.78 0.64
CA ALA A 162 3.04 28.84 1.60
C ALA A 162 1.82 28.49 2.48
N ARG A 163 0.75 27.92 1.91
CA ARG A 163 -0.42 27.46 2.68
C ARG A 163 -0.06 26.35 3.67
N ALA A 164 0.74 25.37 3.24
CA ALA A 164 1.18 24.31 4.11
C ALA A 164 2.12 24.79 5.22
N LEU A 165 3.02 25.73 4.90
CA LEU A 165 3.93 26.35 5.85
C LEU A 165 3.17 27.14 6.95
N ASP A 166 2.19 27.94 6.55
CA ASP A 166 1.36 28.71 7.48
C ASP A 166 0.59 27.81 8.45
N ARG A 167 0.06 26.68 7.96
CA ARG A 167 -0.78 25.78 8.77
C ARG A 167 0.00 24.79 9.61
N PHE A 168 1.12 24.25 9.12
CA PHE A 168 1.85 23.14 9.74
C PHE A 168 3.28 23.46 10.14
N GLY A 169 3.81 24.61 9.73
CA GLY A 169 5.21 24.97 9.94
C GLY A 169 6.19 24.10 9.15
N GLU A 170 7.46 24.42 9.25
CA GLU A 170 8.53 23.69 8.56
C GLU A 170 8.61 22.21 9.01
N GLN A 171 8.45 21.97 10.30
CA GLN A 171 8.46 20.60 10.84
C GLN A 171 7.32 19.77 10.25
N GLY A 172 6.09 20.30 10.21
CA GLY A 172 4.94 19.59 9.66
C GLY A 172 5.08 19.29 8.17
N ILE A 173 5.70 20.20 7.40
CA ILE A 173 6.05 19.96 5.99
C ILE A 173 7.03 18.79 5.87
N VAL A 174 8.12 18.81 6.63
CA VAL A 174 9.15 17.76 6.59
C VAL A 174 8.57 16.42 7.00
N GLU A 175 7.74 16.38 8.05
CA GLU A 175 7.10 15.15 8.50
C GLU A 175 6.05 14.62 7.52
N THR A 176 5.30 15.50 6.84
CA THR A 176 4.39 15.11 5.75
C THR A 176 5.15 14.45 4.60
N VAL A 177 6.24 15.07 4.13
CA VAL A 177 7.10 14.51 3.07
C VAL A 177 7.72 13.20 3.51
N SER A 178 8.19 13.12 4.75
CA SER A 178 8.78 11.90 5.32
C SER A 178 7.76 10.77 5.40
N LEU A 179 6.53 11.06 5.81
CA LEU A 179 5.42 10.11 5.87
C LEU A 179 5.07 9.57 4.49
N MET A 180 4.93 10.46 3.49
CA MET A 180 4.71 10.07 2.10
C MET A 180 5.85 9.19 1.57
N GLY A 181 7.11 9.60 1.79
CA GLY A 181 8.29 8.86 1.35
C GLY A 181 8.38 7.48 2.00
N TYR A 182 8.12 7.41 3.29
CA TYR A 182 8.09 6.16 4.03
C TYR A 182 7.03 5.20 3.47
N TYR A 183 5.79 5.62 3.34
CA TYR A 183 4.71 4.76 2.83
C TYR A 183 4.82 4.48 1.33
N THR A 184 5.49 5.33 0.56
CA THR A 184 5.92 5.02 -0.80
C THR A 184 6.90 3.83 -0.81
N MET A 185 7.94 3.87 0.01
CA MET A 185 8.89 2.76 0.16
C MET A 185 8.18 1.46 0.58
N ILE A 186 7.32 1.53 1.58
CA ILE A 186 6.55 0.37 2.04
C ILE A 186 5.66 -0.19 0.92
N SER A 187 4.95 0.67 0.20
CA SER A 187 4.13 0.26 -0.94
C SER A 187 4.94 -0.41 -2.05
N MET A 188 6.13 0.12 -2.37
CA MET A 188 7.05 -0.48 -3.34
C MET A 188 7.52 -1.87 -2.88
N VAL A 189 7.86 -2.03 -1.60
CA VAL A 189 8.27 -3.31 -1.01
C VAL A 189 7.15 -4.34 -1.14
N LEU A 190 5.94 -4.00 -0.75
CA LEU A 190 4.77 -4.88 -0.80
C LEU A 190 4.37 -5.24 -2.23
N ASN A 191 4.38 -4.26 -3.15
CA ASN A 191 4.08 -4.49 -4.57
C ASN A 191 5.14 -5.39 -5.23
N THR A 192 6.43 -5.19 -4.91
CA THR A 192 7.53 -6.04 -5.39
C THR A 192 7.39 -7.47 -4.89
N ALA A 193 7.07 -7.63 -3.62
CA ALA A 193 6.88 -8.93 -2.98
C ALA A 193 5.57 -9.62 -3.43
N ARG A 194 4.60 -8.88 -3.95
CA ARG A 194 3.24 -9.34 -4.18
C ARG A 194 2.59 -9.87 -2.90
N THR A 195 2.82 -9.15 -1.80
CA THR A 195 2.28 -9.54 -0.50
C THR A 195 0.77 -9.61 -0.56
N PRO A 196 0.15 -10.75 -0.22
CA PRO A 196 -1.29 -10.92 -0.26
C PRO A 196 -1.96 -10.06 0.82
N LEU A 197 -3.23 -9.73 0.59
CA LEU A 197 -4.06 -9.15 1.64
C LEU A 197 -4.20 -10.12 2.81
N PRO A 198 -4.41 -9.62 4.04
CA PRO A 198 -4.75 -10.46 5.18
C PRO A 198 -5.95 -11.37 4.88
N ALA A 199 -5.97 -12.57 5.47
CA ALA A 199 -7.07 -13.50 5.28
C ALA A 199 -8.42 -12.85 5.66
N GLY A 200 -9.40 -12.96 4.77
CA GLY A 200 -10.73 -12.36 4.94
C GLY A 200 -10.84 -10.87 4.58
N ALA A 201 -9.72 -10.20 4.31
CA ALA A 201 -9.77 -8.82 3.81
C ALA A 201 -10.33 -8.77 2.38
N LYS A 202 -11.16 -7.77 2.12
CA LYS A 202 -11.70 -7.52 0.78
C LYS A 202 -10.85 -6.45 0.09
N PRO A 203 -10.52 -6.59 -1.20
CA PRO A 203 -9.88 -5.52 -1.96
C PRO A 203 -10.76 -4.27 -1.91
N ALA A 204 -10.27 -3.20 -1.30
CA ALA A 204 -10.98 -1.92 -1.21
C ALA A 204 -10.55 -0.95 -2.31
N LEU A 205 -9.39 -1.22 -2.95
CA LEU A 205 -8.85 -0.40 -4.02
C LEU A 205 -8.98 -1.12 -5.36
N ALA A 206 -9.68 -0.51 -6.30
CA ALA A 206 -9.54 -0.86 -7.70
C ALA A 206 -8.19 -0.35 -8.23
N PRO A 207 -7.55 -1.03 -9.20
CA PRO A 207 -6.41 -0.46 -9.93
C PRO A 207 -6.77 0.93 -10.47
N PHE A 208 -5.80 1.83 -10.55
CA PHE A 208 -6.03 3.09 -11.25
C PHE A 208 -6.46 2.80 -12.69
N PRO A 209 -7.42 3.53 -13.24
CA PRO A 209 -7.66 3.52 -14.68
C PRO A 209 -6.38 4.04 -15.36
N HIS A 210 -5.89 3.28 -16.33
CA HIS A 210 -4.75 3.62 -17.18
C HIS A 210 -5.22 4.45 -18.35
#